data_d3a22d85e9df03cd65dc0f6bc2cba1ed
#
_entry.id   d3a22d85e9df03cd65dc0f6bc2cba1ed
#
_cell.length_a   1.000
_cell.length_b   1.000
_cell.length_c   1.000
_cell.angle_alpha   90.00
_cell.angle_beta   90.00
_cell.angle_gamma   90.00
#
_symmetry.space_group_name_H-M   'P 1'
#
loop_
_entity.id
_entity.type
_entity.pdbx_description
1 polymer ?
#
loop_
_entity_poly.entity_id
_entity_poly.type
_entity_poly.pdbx_seq_one_letter_code
_entity_poly.pdbx_strand_id
1 'polypeptide(L)' 'MITVERVAELASYVRADGADQLASDLETADAGVFSGTERAMKLRFLLAATLRDERLSASTRTAIQTEWQ' A
#
# COMPACT_ATOMS: atom_id res chain seq x y z
N MET A 1 -10.04 2.38 -9.20
CA MET A 1 -9.86 1.43 -8.09
C MET A 1 -8.52 0.72 -8.24
N ILE A 2 -7.78 0.58 -7.16
CA ILE A 2 -6.47 -0.08 -7.20
C ILE A 2 -6.64 -1.60 -7.33
N THR A 3 -5.90 -2.21 -8.25
CA THR A 3 -5.95 -3.65 -8.48
C THR A 3 -5.04 -4.41 -7.51
N VAL A 4 -5.27 -5.73 -7.39
CA VAL A 4 -4.42 -6.60 -6.58
C VAL A 4 -2.98 -6.56 -7.09
N GLU A 5 -2.79 -6.57 -8.40
CA GLU A 5 -1.47 -6.50 -9.02
C GLU A 5 -0.77 -5.19 -8.69
N ARG A 6 -1.50 -4.07 -8.69
CA ARG A 6 -0.91 -2.77 -8.35
C ARG A 6 -0.53 -2.71 -6.87
N VAL A 7 -1.35 -3.28 -5.99
CA VAL A 7 -1.02 -3.36 -4.56
C VAL A 7 0.27 -4.15 -4.36
N ALA A 8 0.42 -5.29 -5.04
CA ALA A 8 1.63 -6.10 -4.96
C ALA A 8 2.86 -5.33 -5.46
N GLU A 9 2.69 -4.55 -6.52
CA GLU A 9 3.76 -3.72 -7.07
C GLU A 9 4.19 -2.64 -6.06
N LEU A 10 3.23 -1.95 -5.46
CA LEU A 10 3.52 -0.94 -4.44
C LEU A 10 4.21 -1.58 -3.22
N ALA A 11 3.75 -2.75 -2.79
CA ALA A 11 4.37 -3.48 -1.69
C ALA A 11 5.83 -3.82 -2.01
N SER A 12 6.11 -4.19 -3.25
CA SER A 12 7.47 -4.46 -3.71
C SER A 12 8.37 -3.23 -3.56
N TYR A 13 7.88 -2.05 -3.95
CA TYR A 13 8.63 -0.81 -3.80
C TYR A 13 8.88 -0.47 -2.32
N VAL A 14 7.86 -0.63 -1.49
CA VAL A 14 7.94 -0.38 -0.05
C VAL A 14 8.96 -1.32 0.60
N ARG A 15 8.95 -2.59 0.20
CA ARG A 15 9.91 -3.58 0.71
C ARG A 15 11.33 -3.22 0.31
N ALA A 16 11.53 -2.79 -0.93
CA ALA A 16 12.84 -2.38 -1.42
C ALA A 16 13.39 -1.19 -0.63
N ASP A 17 12.52 -0.34 -0.09
CA ASP A 17 12.91 0.79 0.75
C ASP A 17 13.14 0.41 2.21
N GLY A 18 13.00 -0.87 2.56
CA GLY A 18 13.30 -1.38 3.89
C GLY A 18 12.12 -1.49 4.84
N ALA A 19 10.90 -1.12 4.41
CA ALA A 19 9.70 -1.16 5.24
C ALA A 19 8.97 -2.51 5.08
N ASP A 20 9.61 -3.60 5.49
CA ASP A 20 9.12 -4.96 5.26
C ASP A 20 7.75 -5.22 5.87
N GLN A 21 7.49 -4.72 7.09
CA GLN A 21 6.21 -4.96 7.75
C GLN A 21 5.08 -4.26 7.01
N LEU A 22 5.30 -3.03 6.57
CA LEU A 22 4.29 -2.29 5.80
C LEU A 22 4.02 -2.97 4.46
N ALA A 23 5.07 -3.50 3.81
CA ALA A 23 4.92 -4.24 2.57
C ALA A 23 4.07 -5.50 2.78
N SER A 24 4.32 -6.24 3.86
CA SER A 24 3.52 -7.43 4.21
C SER A 24 2.08 -7.06 4.48
N ASP A 25 1.84 -5.96 5.19
CA ASP A 25 0.49 -5.49 5.49
C ASP A 25 -0.27 -5.15 4.20
N LEU A 26 0.39 -4.53 3.23
CA LEU A 26 -0.20 -4.23 1.93
C LEU A 26 -0.54 -5.52 1.17
N GLU A 27 0.38 -6.48 1.16
CA GLU A 27 0.19 -7.76 0.46
C GLU A 27 -0.98 -8.55 1.02
N THR A 28 -1.27 -8.41 2.31
CA THR A 28 -2.35 -9.14 2.98
C THR A 28 -3.60 -8.30 3.17
N ALA A 29 -3.66 -7.13 2.55
CA ALA A 29 -4.77 -6.19 2.74
C ALA A 29 -6.13 -6.77 2.35
N ASP A 30 -6.16 -7.71 1.41
CA ASP A 30 -7.40 -8.34 0.96
C ASP A 30 -7.86 -9.51 1.84
N ALA A 31 -7.02 -9.95 2.77
CA ALA A 31 -7.35 -11.07 3.66
C ALA A 31 -8.45 -10.66 4.65
N GLY A 32 -9.52 -11.44 4.72
CA GLY A 32 -10.63 -11.18 5.63
C GLY A 32 -11.55 -10.05 5.22
N VAL A 33 -11.42 -9.54 4.02
CA VAL A 33 -12.26 -8.47 3.49
C VAL A 33 -13.44 -9.06 2.75
N PHE A 34 -14.65 -8.56 3.04
CA PHE A 34 -15.89 -9.10 2.48
C PHE A 34 -16.55 -8.19 1.44
N SER A 35 -16.10 -6.95 1.30
CA SER A 35 -16.70 -6.02 0.34
C SER A 35 -15.63 -5.11 -0.27
N GLY A 36 -15.96 -4.53 -1.43
CA GLY A 36 -15.08 -3.57 -2.09
C GLY A 36 -14.89 -2.30 -1.27
N THR A 37 -15.93 -1.86 -0.57
CA THR A 37 -15.86 -0.68 0.30
C THR A 37 -14.89 -0.92 1.44
N GLU A 38 -15.01 -2.08 2.09
CA GLU A 38 -14.13 -2.46 3.20
C GLU A 38 -12.68 -2.54 2.75
N ARG A 39 -12.45 -3.13 1.59
CA ARG A 39 -11.12 -3.21 0.99
C ARG A 39 -10.55 -1.81 0.72
N ALA A 40 -11.35 -0.93 0.13
CA ALA A 40 -10.92 0.43 -0.18
C ALA A 40 -10.52 1.20 1.08
N MET A 41 -11.32 1.08 2.14
CA MET A 41 -11.04 1.74 3.42
C MET A 41 -9.75 1.21 4.05
N LYS A 42 -9.57 -0.11 4.03
CA LYS A 42 -8.38 -0.75 4.59
C LYS A 42 -7.12 -0.33 3.82
N LEU A 43 -7.18 -0.32 2.49
CA LEU A 43 -6.06 0.11 1.66
C LEU A 43 -5.72 1.58 1.90
N ARG A 44 -6.73 2.45 1.99
CA ARG A 44 -6.48 3.87 2.28
C ARG A 44 -5.74 4.04 3.59
N PHE A 45 -6.19 3.34 4.62
CA PHE A 45 -5.55 3.39 5.93
C PHE A 45 -4.08 2.94 5.85
N LEU A 46 -3.83 1.79 5.19
CA LEU A 46 -2.50 1.24 5.06
C LEU A 46 -1.58 2.14 4.22
N LEU A 47 -2.08 2.69 3.12
CA LEU A 47 -1.29 3.59 2.28
C LEU A 47 -0.96 4.89 3.01
N ALA A 48 -1.91 5.43 3.78
CA ALA A 48 -1.65 6.62 4.59
C ALA A 48 -0.57 6.35 5.63
N ALA A 49 -0.64 5.19 6.31
CA ALA A 49 0.37 4.81 7.29
C ALA A 49 1.73 4.62 6.64
N THR A 50 1.76 4.04 5.44
CA THR A 50 2.99 3.83 4.68
C THR A 50 3.66 5.15 4.33
N LEU A 51 2.88 6.16 3.93
CA LEU A 51 3.42 7.48 3.57
C LEU A 51 4.08 8.20 4.74
N ARG A 52 3.81 7.77 5.98
CA ARG A 52 4.45 8.34 7.17
C ARG A 52 5.81 7.75 7.45
N ASP A 53 6.18 6.67 6.78
CA ASP A 53 7.46 6.01 7.01
C ASP A 53 8.59 6.80 6.36
N GLU A 54 9.60 7.15 7.12
CA GLU A 54 10.72 7.97 6.65
C GLU A 54 11.66 7.21 5.70
N ARG A 55 11.58 5.88 5.70
CA ARG A 55 12.44 5.06 4.84
C ARG A 55 12.04 5.10 3.38
N LEU A 56 10.82 5.54 3.07
CA LEU A 56 10.32 5.55 1.71
C LEU A 56 11.06 6.55 0.83
N SER A 57 11.46 6.12 -0.36
CA SER A 57 12.03 6.99 -1.37
C SER A 57 10.96 7.91 -1.97
N ALA A 58 11.39 8.99 -2.61
CA ALA A 58 10.48 9.93 -3.27
C ALA A 58 9.68 9.23 -4.38
N SER A 59 10.30 8.32 -5.12
CA SER A 59 9.61 7.60 -6.19
C SER A 59 8.51 6.69 -5.65
N THR A 60 8.75 6.01 -4.54
CA THR A 60 7.73 5.17 -3.89
C THR A 60 6.57 6.04 -3.39
N ARG A 61 6.88 7.17 -2.75
CA ARG A 61 5.84 8.10 -2.29
C ARG A 61 4.97 8.59 -3.42
N THR A 62 5.58 8.95 -4.54
CA THR A 62 4.86 9.42 -5.72
C THR A 62 3.96 8.32 -6.28
N ALA A 63 4.44 7.10 -6.36
CA ALA A 63 3.66 5.96 -6.84
C ALA A 63 2.41 5.74 -5.97
N ILE A 64 2.57 5.81 -4.64
CA ILE A 64 1.46 5.66 -3.71
C ILE A 64 0.47 6.83 -3.85
N GLN A 65 0.97 8.05 -3.92
CA GLN A 65 0.13 9.24 -4.04
C GLN A 65 -0.68 9.25 -5.33
N THR A 66 -0.13 8.73 -6.41
CA THR A 66 -0.83 8.61 -7.68
C THR A 66 -2.07 7.71 -7.56
N GLU A 67 -1.97 6.63 -6.80
CA GLU A 67 -3.10 5.72 -6.58
C GLU A 67 -4.15 6.31 -5.64
N TRP A 68 -3.78 7.32 -4.89
CA TRP A 68 -4.66 7.94 -3.91
C TRP A 68 -5.74 8.81 -4.54
N GLN A 69 -5.48 9.31 -5.73
CA GLN A 69 -6.36 10.31 -6.39
C GLN A 69 -7.51 9.66 -7.19
#